data_abdab4969b0f9b189505b07ffae2009a
#
_entry.id   abdab4969b0f9b189505b07ffae2009a
#
_cell.length_a   1.000
_cell.length_b   1.000
_cell.length_c   1.000
_cell.angle_alpha   90.00
_cell.angle_beta   90.00
_cell.angle_gamma   90.00
#
_symmetry.space_group_name_H-M   'P 1'
#
loop_
_entity.id
_entity.type
_entity.pdbx_description
1 polymer ?
#
loop_
_entity_poly.entity_id
_entity_poly.type
_entity_poly.pdbx_seq_one_letter_code
_entity_poly.pdbx_strand_id
1 'polypeptide(L)'
;ALDRDGGLWAWGRNADGQLGLGLAGAPALTPHQVSGAPVFVTIAAGARHVIAIDEQGDLWAWGDDSHGQVGNGVEAGDVLQPERITSGGAFVAVAAGDRHSLAVD
;
A
#
# COMPACT_ATOMS: atom_id res chain seq x y z
N ALA A 1 3.34 8.21 -4.77
CA ALA A 1 4.35 8.21 -5.83
C ALA A 1 5.66 7.61 -5.33
N LEU A 2 6.42 7.06 -6.24
CA LEU A 2 7.77 6.57 -5.97
C LEU A 2 8.78 7.57 -6.50
N ASP A 3 9.83 7.83 -5.72
CA ASP A 3 10.94 8.63 -6.22
C ASP A 3 11.95 7.75 -6.97
N ARG A 4 13.04 8.36 -7.45
CA ARG A 4 14.06 7.69 -8.26
C ARG A 4 14.75 6.54 -7.52
N ASP A 5 14.83 6.61 -6.18
CA ASP A 5 15.48 5.61 -5.35
C ASP A 5 14.50 4.58 -4.78
N GLY A 6 13.23 4.62 -5.22
CA GLY A 6 12.19 3.72 -4.72
C GLY A 6 11.57 4.16 -3.40
N GLY A 7 11.86 5.37 -2.94
CA GLY A 7 11.22 5.93 -1.75
C GLY A 7 9.75 6.24 -2.01
N LEU A 8 8.91 5.93 -1.03
CA LEU A 8 7.46 6.12 -1.15
C LEU A 8 7.05 7.46 -0.56
N TRP A 9 6.36 8.26 -1.36
CA TRP A 9 5.78 9.55 -0.96
C TRP A 9 4.27 9.50 -1.13
N ALA A 10 3.54 9.98 -0.14
CA ALA A 10 2.09 9.93 -0.13
C ALA A 10 1.48 11.25 0.35
N TRP A 11 0.34 11.59 -0.22
CA TRP A 11 -0.45 12.75 0.18
C TRP A 11 -1.90 12.56 -0.26
N GLY A 12 -2.80 13.40 0.25
CA GLY A 12 -4.22 13.34 -0.07
C GLY A 12 -5.03 12.76 1.07
N ARG A 13 -6.11 12.09 0.72
CA ARG A 13 -7.04 11.50 1.67
C ARG A 13 -6.37 10.41 2.52
N ASN A 14 -6.68 10.41 3.82
CA ASN A 14 -6.11 9.43 4.75
C ASN A 14 -7.15 8.90 5.76
N ALA A 15 -8.43 8.92 5.41
CA ALA A 15 -9.49 8.48 6.32
C ALA A 15 -9.33 7.04 6.77
N ASP A 16 -8.76 6.19 5.92
CA ASP A 16 -8.61 4.75 6.17
C ASP A 16 -7.13 4.34 6.32
N GLY A 17 -6.23 5.29 6.52
CA GLY A 17 -4.80 5.01 6.63
C GLY A 17 -4.11 4.70 5.32
N GLN A 18 -4.74 5.01 4.19
CA GLN A 18 -4.23 4.65 2.87
C GLN A 18 -2.91 5.34 2.50
N LEU A 19 -2.50 6.36 3.22
CA LEU A 19 -1.20 6.99 2.99
C LEU A 19 -0.04 6.19 3.60
N GLY A 20 -0.33 5.25 4.52
CA GLY A 20 0.73 4.42 5.11
C GLY A 20 1.59 5.14 6.14
N LEU A 21 1.10 6.23 6.72
CA LEU A 21 1.88 7.06 7.64
C LEU A 21 1.78 6.62 9.11
N GLY A 22 1.11 5.50 9.37
CA GLY A 22 0.92 4.99 10.72
C GLY A 22 -0.26 5.59 11.47
N LEU A 23 -1.07 6.41 10.78
CA LEU A 23 -2.26 7.02 11.35
C LEU A 23 -3.33 7.19 10.28
N ALA A 24 -4.57 7.36 10.70
CA ALA A 24 -5.70 7.60 9.83
C ALA A 24 -6.44 8.85 10.29
N GLY A 25 -7.24 9.43 9.40
CA GLY A 25 -8.10 10.57 9.71
C GLY A 25 -7.84 11.76 8.80
N ALA A 26 -7.04 12.72 9.25
CA ALA A 26 -6.83 13.96 8.52
C ALA A 26 -6.04 13.74 7.22
N PRO A 27 -6.40 14.43 6.13
CA PRO A 27 -5.63 14.33 4.89
C PRO A 27 -4.26 15.00 5.02
N ALA A 28 -3.30 14.51 4.22
CA ALA A 28 -2.02 15.17 4.07
C ALA A 28 -2.12 16.12 2.87
N LEU A 29 -1.85 17.39 3.10
CA LEU A 29 -1.99 18.42 2.08
C LEU A 29 -0.72 18.61 1.26
N THR A 30 0.38 18.02 1.69
CA THR A 30 1.68 18.06 1.01
C THR A 30 2.29 16.67 0.99
N PRO A 31 3.19 16.36 0.03
CA PRO A 31 3.85 15.06 0.01
C PRO A 31 4.62 14.77 1.29
N HIS A 32 4.42 13.58 1.83
CA HIS A 32 5.13 13.08 3.02
C HIS A 32 5.81 11.77 2.66
N GLN A 33 7.06 11.60 3.06
CA GLN A 33 7.76 10.34 2.86
C GLN A 33 7.27 9.31 3.87
N VAL A 34 6.96 8.12 3.37
CA VAL A 34 6.55 6.99 4.21
C VAL A 34 7.79 6.34 4.79
N SER A 35 8.00 6.49 6.11
CA SER A 35 9.19 5.99 6.79
C SER A 35 9.13 4.48 7.02
N GLY A 36 10.28 3.81 7.03
CA GLY A 36 10.37 2.39 7.34
C GLY A 36 9.86 1.47 6.25
N ALA A 37 9.46 2.00 5.11
CA ALA A 37 9.05 1.20 3.96
C ALA A 37 10.29 0.67 3.21
N PRO A 38 10.18 -0.52 2.58
CA PRO A 38 11.26 -1.01 1.73
C PRO A 38 11.35 -0.18 0.44
N VAL A 39 12.35 -0.50 -0.39
CA VAL A 39 12.43 0.06 -1.74
C VAL A 39 11.36 -0.62 -2.59
N PHE A 40 10.38 0.14 -3.05
CA PHE A 40 9.33 -0.37 -3.94
C PHE A 40 9.71 -0.13 -5.40
N VAL A 41 9.33 -1.08 -6.26
CA VAL A 41 9.54 -0.96 -7.70
C VAL A 41 8.26 -0.64 -8.45
N THR A 42 7.10 -0.94 -7.88
CA THR A 42 5.81 -0.56 -8.45
C THR A 42 4.76 -0.41 -7.36
N ILE A 43 3.80 0.47 -7.59
CA ILE A 43 2.67 0.70 -6.70
C ILE A 43 1.38 0.83 -7.52
N ALA A 44 0.27 0.50 -6.90
CA ALA A 44 -1.06 0.75 -7.42
C ALA A 44 -1.96 1.21 -6.29
N ALA A 45 -2.72 2.26 -6.53
CA ALA A 45 -3.64 2.83 -5.53
C ALA A 45 -5.08 2.60 -5.96
N GLY A 46 -5.89 2.02 -5.08
CA GLY A 46 -7.32 1.92 -5.23
C GLY A 46 -8.01 3.14 -4.61
N ALA A 47 -9.31 3.04 -4.36
CA ALA A 47 -10.07 4.13 -3.76
C ALA A 47 -9.62 4.42 -2.33
N ARG A 48 -9.30 3.38 -1.57
CA ARG A 48 -9.00 3.50 -0.14
C ARG A 48 -7.87 2.61 0.33
N HIS A 49 -7.14 1.99 -0.56
CA HIS A 49 -6.03 1.10 -0.23
C HIS A 49 -4.93 1.21 -1.27
N VAL A 50 -3.77 0.71 -0.91
CA VAL A 50 -2.59 0.69 -1.79
C VAL A 50 -2.00 -0.70 -1.79
N ILE A 51 -1.49 -1.14 -2.92
CA ILE A 51 -0.72 -2.37 -3.06
C ILE A 51 0.59 -2.04 -3.78
N ALA A 52 1.66 -2.69 -3.37
CA ALA A 52 3.00 -2.42 -3.90
C ALA A 52 3.83 -3.70 -4.01
N ILE A 53 4.85 -3.64 -4.85
CA ILE A 53 5.86 -4.70 -4.98
C ILE A 53 7.22 -4.10 -4.64
N ASP A 54 7.97 -4.77 -3.77
CA ASP A 54 9.33 -4.36 -3.44
C ASP A 54 10.35 -4.93 -4.44
N GLU A 55 11.61 -4.59 -4.23
CA GLU A 55 12.68 -5.01 -5.14
C GLU A 55 12.98 -6.52 -5.09
N GLN A 56 12.47 -7.24 -4.09
CA GLN A 56 12.56 -8.70 -4.01
C GLN A 56 11.38 -9.41 -4.67
N GLY A 57 10.36 -8.67 -5.13
CA GLY A 57 9.16 -9.24 -5.72
C GLY A 57 8.07 -9.59 -4.71
N ASP A 58 8.19 -9.14 -3.46
CA ASP A 58 7.20 -9.37 -2.43
C ASP A 58 6.08 -8.33 -2.48
N LEU A 59 4.87 -8.76 -2.13
CA LEU A 59 3.70 -7.89 -2.08
C LEU A 59 3.58 -7.20 -0.73
N TRP A 60 3.21 -5.92 -0.80
CA TRP A 60 2.90 -5.09 0.36
C TRP A 60 1.56 -4.39 0.10
N ALA A 61 0.76 -4.21 1.15
CA ALA A 61 -0.51 -3.51 1.04
C ALA A 61 -0.85 -2.78 2.32
N TRP A 62 -1.68 -1.74 2.21
CA TRP A 62 -2.18 -0.99 3.36
C TRP A 62 -3.42 -0.17 2.98
N GLY A 63 -4.10 0.38 4.00
CA GLY A 63 -5.33 1.16 3.85
C GLY A 63 -6.55 0.39 4.32
N ASP A 64 -7.70 0.68 3.73
CA ASP A 64 -8.97 0.05 4.09
C ASP A 64 -8.94 -1.46 3.82
N ASP A 65 -9.28 -2.24 4.82
CA ASP A 65 -9.36 -3.70 4.72
C ASP A 65 -10.76 -4.25 5.08
N SER A 66 -11.77 -3.40 5.05
CA SER A 66 -13.14 -3.79 5.41
C SER A 66 -13.74 -4.86 4.49
N HIS A 67 -13.18 -5.03 3.30
CA HIS A 67 -13.59 -6.04 2.32
C HIS A 67 -12.48 -7.05 2.01
N GLY A 68 -11.43 -7.13 2.83
CA GLY A 68 -10.32 -8.03 2.62
C GLY A 68 -9.38 -7.63 1.48
N GLN A 69 -9.44 -6.37 0.99
CA GLN A 69 -8.67 -5.93 -0.16
C GLN A 69 -7.16 -5.84 0.10
N VAL A 70 -6.72 -5.77 1.34
CA VAL A 70 -5.30 -5.79 1.70
C VAL A 70 -4.71 -7.20 1.51
N GLY A 71 -5.51 -8.24 1.69
CA GLY A 71 -5.07 -9.60 1.41
C GLY A 71 -4.21 -10.23 2.50
N ASN A 72 -4.30 -9.73 3.72
CA ASN A 72 -3.52 -10.24 4.86
C ASN A 72 -4.21 -11.42 5.58
N GLY A 73 -5.31 -11.94 5.03
CA GLY A 73 -6.08 -13.03 5.63
C GLY A 73 -7.05 -12.60 6.71
N VAL A 74 -7.15 -11.31 6.97
CA VAL A 74 -8.05 -10.73 7.98
C VAL A 74 -8.94 -9.71 7.30
N GLU A 75 -10.22 -9.69 7.63
CA GLU A 75 -11.17 -8.70 7.14
C GLU A 75 -11.66 -7.90 8.35
N ALA A 76 -10.81 -7.03 8.86
CA ALA A 76 -11.14 -6.27 10.05
C ALA A 76 -10.22 -5.07 10.22
N GLY A 77 -10.77 -3.90 10.02
CA GLY A 77 -10.07 -2.65 10.29
C GLY A 77 -9.07 -2.25 9.22
N ASP A 78 -8.54 -1.07 9.40
CA ASP A 78 -7.61 -0.48 8.44
C ASP A 78 -6.17 -0.85 8.77
N VAL A 79 -5.36 -1.00 7.74
CA VAL A 79 -3.92 -1.21 7.87
C VAL A 79 -3.25 0.15 7.65
N LEU A 80 -2.65 0.69 8.69
CA LEU A 80 -2.18 2.09 8.73
C LEU A 80 -0.76 2.29 8.22
N GLN A 81 -0.01 1.19 8.03
CA GLN A 81 1.37 1.21 7.54
C GLN A 81 1.54 0.14 6.49
N PRO A 82 2.51 0.27 5.58
CA PRO A 82 2.81 -0.82 4.66
C PRO A 82 3.01 -2.14 5.40
N GLU A 83 2.26 -3.16 5.01
CA GLU A 83 2.31 -4.50 5.59
C GLU A 83 2.69 -5.51 4.50
N ARG A 84 3.67 -6.35 4.79
CA ARG A 84 4.11 -7.39 3.88
C ARG A 84 3.08 -8.52 3.82
N ILE A 85 2.57 -8.79 2.64
CA ILE A 85 1.52 -9.80 2.43
C ILE A 85 2.12 -11.15 2.08
N THR A 86 3.17 -11.18 1.26
CA THR A 86 3.83 -12.41 0.83
C THR A 86 5.33 -12.31 1.05
N SER A 87 5.99 -13.46 1.14
CA SER A 87 7.46 -13.55 1.16
C SER A 87 7.92 -14.57 0.14
N GLY A 88 9.09 -14.31 -0.47
CA GLY A 88 9.64 -15.19 -1.48
C GLY A 88 8.85 -15.19 -2.79
N GLY A 89 8.05 -14.16 -3.02
CA GLY A 89 7.26 -14.01 -4.24
C GLY A 89 8.10 -13.55 -5.42
N ALA A 90 7.49 -13.58 -6.59
CA ALA A 90 8.11 -13.08 -7.83
C ALA A 90 7.07 -12.27 -8.60
N PHE A 91 6.33 -11.43 -7.89
CA PHE A 91 5.29 -10.61 -8.49
C PHE A 91 5.92 -9.51 -9.33
N VAL A 92 5.30 -9.23 -10.47
CA VAL A 92 5.82 -8.26 -11.45
C VAL A 92 4.86 -7.13 -11.73
N ALA A 93 3.58 -7.28 -11.38
CA ALA A 93 2.58 -6.24 -11.63
C ALA A 93 1.46 -6.31 -10.59
N VAL A 94 0.93 -5.15 -10.25
CA VAL A 94 -0.21 -5.00 -9.35
C VAL A 94 -1.22 -4.02 -9.93
N ALA A 95 -2.48 -4.20 -9.55
CA ALA A 95 -3.57 -3.27 -9.84
C ALA A 95 -4.53 -3.23 -8.67
N ALA A 96 -5.12 -2.08 -8.40
CA ALA A 96 -6.06 -1.90 -7.31
C ALA A 96 -7.35 -1.25 -7.84
N GLY A 97 -8.50 -1.81 -7.46
CA GLY A 97 -9.81 -1.23 -7.71
C GLY A 97 -10.38 -0.62 -6.43
N ASP A 98 -11.69 -0.39 -6.39
CA ASP A 98 -12.31 0.23 -5.22
C ASP A 98 -12.20 -0.63 -3.97
N ARG A 99 -12.39 -1.94 -4.12
CA ARG A 99 -12.46 -2.88 -2.99
C ARG A 99 -11.72 -4.19 -3.25
N HIS A 100 -10.81 -4.21 -4.23
CA HIS A 100 -10.07 -5.42 -4.58
C HIS A 100 -8.66 -5.07 -5.02
N SER A 101 -7.79 -6.07 -4.95
CA SER A 101 -6.41 -5.99 -5.41
C SER A 101 -6.11 -7.18 -6.30
N LEU A 102 -5.28 -6.97 -7.31
CA LEU A 102 -4.83 -7.99 -8.25
C LEU A 102 -3.31 -7.95 -8.34
N ALA A 103 -2.70 -9.11 -8.38
CA ALA A 103 -1.25 -9.23 -8.57
C ALA A 103 -0.94 -10.34 -9.55
N VAL A 104 0.13 -10.16 -10.33
CA VAL A 104 0.60 -11.10 -11.34
C VAL A 104 2.04 -11.49 -11.03
N ASP A 105 2.31 -12.78 -10.94
CA ASP A 105 3.66 -13.32 -10.76
C ASP A 105 4.32 -13.71 -12.10
#